data_d89392e52be6e4cf9a86d8355ce9a6d6
#
_entry.id   d89392e52be6e4cf9a86d8355ce9a6d6
#
_cell.length_a   1.000
_cell.length_b   1.000
_cell.length_c   1.000
_cell.angle_alpha   90.00
_cell.angle_beta   90.00
_cell.angle_gamma   90.00
#
_symmetry.space_group_name_H-M   'P 1'
#
loop_
_entity.id
_entity.type
_entity.pdbx_description
1 polymer ?
#
loop_
_entity_poly.entity_id
_entity_poly.type
_entity_poly.pdbx_seq_one_letter_code
_entity_poly.pdbx_strand_id
1 'polypeptide(L)'
;MTGDLVIWQADNTNQIGVITALLPRTSLLTRPDPYQKIKPVAANISLILIVFAPLPIPSASLLDRYLVACETVGIKPLLVLNKSDLLDNEDGQLLRDLLAEYQDLGYDSIELSCFGHLDALKQRIGNQNVVFVGQSGVGKSSLINALLPDAQQKVNIISENSLLGQHTTTTTRLFALENGGALIDSPGIREFGIWHLDEAQIKHGFVECRPFFGSCRFRNCQHITEPDCALKQAAAEGKISERRLESLHRLLAESKSN
;
A
#
# COMPACT_ATOMS: atom_id res chain seq x y z
N MET A 1 -15.72 6.90 -11.21
CA MET A 1 -14.94 7.23 -9.97
C MET A 1 -13.55 7.69 -10.36
N THR A 2 -12.76 8.20 -9.44
CA THR A 2 -11.38 8.62 -9.73
C THR A 2 -10.55 7.44 -10.23
N GLY A 3 -9.83 7.64 -11.34
CA GLY A 3 -9.07 6.61 -12.04
C GLY A 3 -9.86 5.82 -13.09
N ASP A 4 -11.18 6.00 -13.21
CA ASP A 4 -11.93 5.35 -14.28
C ASP A 4 -11.53 5.88 -15.66
N LEU A 5 -11.40 4.97 -16.61
CA LEU A 5 -11.24 5.29 -18.02
C LEU A 5 -12.64 5.36 -18.65
N VAL A 6 -12.92 6.47 -19.34
CA VAL A 6 -14.23 6.74 -19.87
C VAL A 6 -14.18 7.10 -21.37
N ILE A 7 -15.23 6.75 -22.11
CA ILE A 7 -15.49 7.31 -23.41
C ILE A 7 -16.42 8.51 -23.20
N TRP A 8 -16.08 9.65 -23.78
CA TRP A 8 -16.87 10.86 -23.65
C TRP A 8 -17.07 11.53 -25.01
N GLN A 9 -18.15 12.27 -25.13
CA GLN A 9 -18.47 13.04 -26.32
C GLN A 9 -18.50 14.53 -25.94
N ALA A 10 -17.77 15.34 -26.69
CA ALA A 10 -17.79 16.79 -26.49
C ALA A 10 -19.14 17.36 -26.91
N ASP A 11 -19.74 18.22 -26.09
CA ASP A 11 -20.86 19.07 -26.48
C ASP A 11 -20.30 20.35 -27.13
N ASN A 12 -20.60 20.53 -28.40
CA ASN A 12 -20.08 21.66 -29.18
C ASN A 12 -20.69 23.01 -28.74
N THR A 13 -21.70 23.03 -27.88
CA THR A 13 -22.42 24.24 -27.48
C THR A 13 -21.95 24.82 -26.15
N ASN A 14 -21.50 24.00 -25.17
CA ASN A 14 -21.26 24.44 -23.79
C ASN A 14 -19.87 24.13 -23.23
N GLN A 15 -18.92 23.60 -24.00
CA GLN A 15 -17.61 23.12 -23.54
C GLN A 15 -17.69 22.03 -22.43
N ILE A 16 -18.82 21.35 -22.35
CA ILE A 16 -19.09 20.27 -21.40
C ILE A 16 -19.06 18.96 -22.17
N GLY A 17 -18.38 17.95 -21.61
CA GLY A 17 -18.40 16.59 -22.16
C GLY A 17 -19.43 15.70 -21.46
N VAL A 18 -20.05 14.81 -22.19
CA VAL A 18 -20.93 13.77 -21.65
C VAL A 18 -20.20 12.42 -21.69
N ILE A 19 -20.10 11.76 -20.53
CA ILE A 19 -19.57 10.39 -20.47
C ILE A 19 -20.60 9.45 -21.08
N THR A 20 -20.21 8.75 -22.15
CA THR A 20 -21.06 7.82 -22.87
C THR A 20 -20.82 6.36 -22.51
N ALA A 21 -19.61 6.02 -22.05
CA ALA A 21 -19.30 4.66 -21.60
C ALA A 21 -18.17 4.67 -20.55
N LEU A 22 -18.16 3.61 -19.73
CA LEU A 22 -17.11 3.28 -18.79
C LEU A 22 -16.34 2.08 -19.34
N LEU A 23 -15.01 2.19 -19.43
CA LEU A 23 -14.16 1.08 -19.83
C LEU A 23 -13.96 0.08 -18.68
N PRO A 24 -13.66 -1.20 -18.96
CA PRO A 24 -13.37 -2.20 -17.94
C PRO A 24 -12.22 -1.74 -17.04
N ARG A 25 -12.38 -1.90 -15.73
CA ARG A 25 -11.36 -1.61 -14.74
C ARG A 25 -10.35 -2.74 -14.68
N THR A 26 -9.07 -2.40 -14.58
CA THR A 26 -7.97 -3.37 -14.36
C THR A 26 -7.77 -3.67 -12.87
N SER A 27 -8.09 -2.70 -12.01
CA SER A 27 -8.05 -2.84 -10.55
C SER A 27 -9.11 -1.97 -9.89
N LEU A 28 -9.50 -2.35 -8.67
CA LEU A 28 -10.47 -1.60 -7.87
C LEU A 28 -9.99 -1.60 -6.42
N LEU A 29 -9.63 -0.42 -5.93
CA LEU A 29 -9.30 -0.23 -4.52
C LEU A 29 -10.57 0.06 -3.75
N THR A 30 -10.80 -0.72 -2.70
CA THR A 30 -11.98 -0.61 -1.84
C THR A 30 -11.59 -0.39 -0.39
N ARG A 31 -12.50 0.17 0.39
CA ARG A 31 -12.40 0.24 1.85
C ARG A 31 -13.78 0.03 2.49
N PRO A 32 -13.85 -0.46 3.73
CA PRO A 32 -15.09 -0.41 4.48
C PRO A 32 -15.45 1.04 4.85
N ASP A 33 -16.72 1.35 4.85
CA ASP A 33 -17.24 2.57 5.47
C ASP A 33 -17.45 2.35 7.00
N PRO A 34 -17.84 3.37 7.77
CA PRO A 34 -18.15 3.23 9.20
C PRO A 34 -19.23 2.20 9.52
N TYR A 35 -20.02 1.78 8.54
CA TYR A 35 -21.06 0.75 8.65
C TYR A 35 -20.57 -0.60 8.11
N GLN A 36 -19.27 -0.78 7.92
CA GLN A 36 -18.62 -1.98 7.36
C GLN A 36 -19.04 -2.33 5.92
N LYS A 37 -19.70 -1.42 5.19
CA LYS A 37 -19.99 -1.63 3.77
C LYS A 37 -18.77 -1.32 2.93
N ILE A 38 -18.39 -2.26 2.07
CA ILE A 38 -17.26 -2.09 1.14
C ILE A 38 -17.61 -1.00 0.13
N LYS A 39 -16.84 0.09 0.13
CA LYS A 39 -16.98 1.18 -0.83
C LYS A 39 -15.77 1.30 -1.72
N PRO A 40 -15.96 1.46 -3.02
CA PRO A 40 -14.89 1.70 -3.95
C PRO A 40 -14.32 3.12 -3.74
N VAL A 41 -12.99 3.24 -3.76
CA VAL A 41 -12.24 4.47 -3.51
C VAL A 41 -11.56 4.99 -4.75
N ALA A 42 -10.88 4.10 -5.50
CA ALA A 42 -10.20 4.43 -6.74
C ALA A 42 -10.12 3.20 -7.67
N ALA A 43 -10.00 3.46 -8.96
CA ALA A 43 -9.91 2.44 -10.00
C ALA A 43 -8.60 2.56 -10.79
N ASN A 44 -8.20 1.46 -11.47
CA ASN A 44 -7.08 1.41 -12.39
C ASN A 44 -5.74 1.83 -11.75
N ILE A 45 -5.55 1.53 -10.46
CA ILE A 45 -4.28 1.67 -9.77
C ILE A 45 -3.40 0.49 -10.17
N SER A 46 -2.17 0.75 -10.57
CA SER A 46 -1.20 -0.27 -10.99
C SER A 46 -0.01 -0.41 -10.05
N LEU A 47 0.21 0.58 -9.16
CA LEU A 47 1.32 0.57 -8.21
C LEU A 47 0.90 1.22 -6.88
N ILE A 48 1.21 0.56 -5.77
CA ILE A 48 1.05 1.10 -4.42
C ILE A 48 2.43 1.37 -3.82
N LEU A 49 2.71 2.64 -3.53
CA LEU A 49 3.94 3.04 -2.84
C LEU A 49 3.72 2.98 -1.33
N ILE A 50 4.35 2.00 -0.68
CA ILE A 50 4.30 1.81 0.77
C ILE A 50 5.45 2.58 1.37
N VAL A 51 5.17 3.77 1.90
CA VAL A 51 6.19 4.68 2.44
C VAL A 51 6.37 4.46 3.93
N PHE A 52 7.61 4.27 4.34
CA PHE A 52 8.03 4.21 5.73
C PHE A 52 9.36 4.96 5.91
N ALA A 53 9.75 5.24 7.14
CA ALA A 53 10.90 6.07 7.46
C ALA A 53 11.43 5.72 8.86
N PRO A 54 12.67 6.09 9.21
CA PRO A 54 13.18 5.86 10.57
C PRO A 54 12.36 6.58 11.65
N LEU A 55 11.73 7.71 11.28
CA LEU A 55 10.86 8.48 12.17
C LEU A 55 9.57 8.89 11.43
N PRO A 56 8.38 8.55 12.00
CA PRO A 56 8.16 7.72 13.19
C PRO A 56 8.62 6.28 12.96
N ILE A 57 9.02 5.60 14.04
CA ILE A 57 9.52 4.21 13.99
C ILE A 57 8.47 3.33 13.31
N PRO A 58 8.82 2.63 12.23
CA PRO A 58 7.86 1.83 11.49
C PRO A 58 7.54 0.53 12.24
N SER A 59 6.29 0.13 12.19
CA SER A 59 5.88 -1.21 12.60
C SER A 59 6.02 -2.19 11.44
N ALA A 60 6.85 -3.21 11.57
CA ALA A 60 6.96 -4.27 10.58
C ALA A 60 5.59 -4.93 10.31
N SER A 61 4.78 -5.11 11.35
CA SER A 61 3.40 -5.62 11.22
C SER A 61 2.50 -4.73 10.36
N LEU A 62 2.71 -3.40 10.38
CA LEU A 62 1.98 -2.48 9.50
C LEU A 62 2.42 -2.62 8.05
N LEU A 63 3.72 -2.80 7.79
CA LEU A 63 4.24 -3.07 6.44
C LEU A 63 3.69 -4.39 5.90
N ASP A 64 3.73 -5.45 6.72
CA ASP A 64 3.15 -6.75 6.38
C ASP A 64 1.67 -6.63 6.01
N ARG A 65 0.92 -5.82 6.76
CA ARG A 65 -0.50 -5.54 6.50
C ARG A 65 -0.73 -4.88 5.15
N TYR A 66 0.09 -3.90 4.78
CA TYR A 66 0.01 -3.28 3.46
C TYR A 66 0.36 -4.26 2.34
N LEU A 67 1.40 -5.10 2.54
CA LEU A 67 1.79 -6.11 1.56
C LEU A 67 0.68 -7.14 1.34
N VAL A 68 0.09 -7.66 2.42
CA VAL A 68 -1.05 -8.59 2.35
C VAL A 68 -2.22 -7.96 1.58
N ALA A 69 -2.53 -6.68 1.85
CA ALA A 69 -3.59 -5.97 1.14
C ALA A 69 -3.27 -5.82 -0.35
N CYS A 70 -2.03 -5.49 -0.72
CA CYS A 70 -1.58 -5.40 -2.12
C CYS A 70 -1.71 -6.75 -2.84
N GLU A 71 -1.25 -7.83 -2.22
CA GLU A 71 -1.34 -9.19 -2.77
C GLU A 71 -2.79 -9.63 -2.99
N THR A 72 -3.69 -9.26 -2.08
CA THR A 72 -5.12 -9.61 -2.16
C THR A 72 -5.82 -8.91 -3.31
N VAL A 73 -5.48 -7.64 -3.57
CA VAL A 73 -6.07 -6.88 -4.68
C VAL A 73 -5.31 -7.04 -6.00
N GLY A 74 -4.17 -7.75 -6.00
CA GLY A 74 -3.35 -7.99 -7.18
C GLY A 74 -2.66 -6.74 -7.72
N ILE A 75 -2.36 -5.75 -6.86
CA ILE A 75 -1.66 -4.52 -7.24
C ILE A 75 -0.23 -4.58 -6.71
N LYS A 76 0.75 -4.29 -7.59
CA LYS A 76 2.16 -4.32 -7.21
C LYS A 76 2.48 -3.31 -6.10
N PRO A 77 3.17 -3.71 -5.02
CA PRO A 77 3.74 -2.78 -4.06
C PRO A 77 5.13 -2.32 -4.49
N LEU A 78 5.49 -1.08 -4.11
CA LEU A 78 6.87 -0.59 -4.07
C LEU A 78 7.14 -0.10 -2.64
N LEU A 79 8.09 -0.72 -1.96
CA LEU A 79 8.52 -0.30 -0.64
C LEU A 79 9.44 0.92 -0.77
N VAL A 80 9.06 2.02 -0.12
CA VAL A 80 9.81 3.29 -0.17
C VAL A 80 10.31 3.64 1.22
N LEU A 81 11.61 3.37 1.47
CA LEU A 81 12.28 3.81 2.69
C LEU A 81 12.70 5.26 2.49
N ASN A 82 11.90 6.17 3.03
CA ASN A 82 12.10 7.60 2.95
C ASN A 82 12.93 8.14 4.13
N LYS A 83 13.42 9.37 4.02
CA LYS A 83 14.31 10.04 4.98
C LYS A 83 15.62 9.30 5.16
N SER A 84 16.23 8.89 4.04
CA SER A 84 17.51 8.18 4.04
C SER A 84 18.64 8.99 4.68
N ASP A 85 18.48 10.32 4.74
CA ASP A 85 19.36 11.24 5.49
C ASP A 85 19.39 10.98 7.01
N LEU A 86 18.47 10.18 7.54
CA LEU A 86 18.40 9.82 8.98
C LEU A 86 18.82 8.37 9.26
N LEU A 87 19.37 7.64 8.27
CA LEU A 87 19.66 6.20 8.39
C LEU A 87 21.09 5.86 8.81
N ASP A 88 21.94 6.86 9.08
CA ASP A 88 23.34 6.64 9.44
C ASP A 88 23.51 6.32 10.94
N ASN A 89 22.79 5.29 11.41
CA ASN A 89 22.81 4.79 12.79
C ASN A 89 22.36 3.32 12.84
N GLU A 90 22.39 2.71 14.03
CA GLU A 90 21.98 1.30 14.23
C GLU A 90 20.51 1.06 13.84
N ASP A 91 19.60 1.97 14.16
CA ASP A 91 18.19 1.86 13.79
C ASP A 91 18.02 1.88 12.27
N GLY A 92 18.83 2.67 11.56
CA GLY A 92 18.85 2.70 10.10
C GLY A 92 19.29 1.38 9.49
N GLN A 93 20.30 0.71 10.10
CA GLN A 93 20.72 -0.62 9.65
C GLN A 93 19.63 -1.65 9.85
N LEU A 94 18.91 -1.65 10.97
CA LEU A 94 17.78 -2.56 11.20
C LEU A 94 16.66 -2.36 10.16
N LEU A 95 16.43 -1.14 9.70
CA LEU A 95 15.46 -0.87 8.64
C LEU A 95 15.92 -1.35 7.26
N ARG A 96 17.22 -1.25 6.97
CA ARG A 96 17.79 -1.82 5.74
C ARG A 96 17.71 -3.35 5.76
N ASP A 97 17.98 -3.98 6.90
CA ASP A 97 17.86 -5.43 7.07
C ASP A 97 16.41 -5.89 6.89
N LEU A 98 15.44 -5.14 7.45
CA LEU A 98 14.02 -5.37 7.23
C LEU A 98 13.63 -5.21 5.75
N LEU A 99 14.19 -4.20 5.07
CA LEU A 99 13.95 -3.98 3.65
C LEU A 99 14.53 -5.11 2.80
N ALA A 100 15.73 -5.60 3.15
CA ALA A 100 16.37 -6.73 2.49
C ALA A 100 15.52 -8.01 2.64
N GLU A 101 14.94 -8.27 3.81
CA GLU A 101 14.01 -9.39 4.01
C GLU A 101 12.83 -9.34 3.03
N TYR A 102 12.26 -8.16 2.79
CA TYR A 102 11.17 -8.02 1.81
C TYR A 102 11.66 -8.16 0.36
N GLN A 103 12.89 -7.72 0.05
CA GLN A 103 13.48 -7.93 -1.27
C GLN A 103 13.70 -9.42 -1.56
N ASP A 104 14.13 -10.20 -0.59
CA ASP A 104 14.30 -11.66 -0.70
C ASP A 104 12.95 -12.36 -0.97
N LEU A 105 11.83 -11.78 -0.52
CA LEU A 105 10.48 -12.22 -0.85
C LEU A 105 10.01 -11.78 -2.26
N GLY A 106 10.84 -11.02 -2.99
CA GLY A 106 10.57 -10.55 -4.35
C GLY A 106 9.86 -9.20 -4.44
N TYR A 107 9.77 -8.44 -3.34
CA TYR A 107 9.19 -7.10 -3.37
C TYR A 107 10.20 -6.06 -3.83
N ASP A 108 9.80 -5.22 -4.76
CA ASP A 108 10.59 -4.07 -5.20
C ASP A 108 10.71 -3.01 -4.09
N SER A 109 11.87 -2.39 -3.98
CA SER A 109 12.10 -1.35 -3.00
C SER A 109 13.03 -0.25 -3.48
N ILE A 110 12.98 0.89 -2.78
CA ILE A 110 13.86 2.02 -3.01
C ILE A 110 14.11 2.74 -1.67
N GLU A 111 15.37 3.13 -1.44
CA GLU A 111 15.78 4.03 -0.36
C GLU A 111 16.00 5.43 -0.95
N LEU A 112 15.43 6.46 -0.34
CA LEU A 112 15.53 7.84 -0.81
C LEU A 112 15.28 8.86 0.31
N SER A 113 15.62 10.12 0.03
CA SER A 113 15.17 11.29 0.79
C SER A 113 14.35 12.22 -0.11
N CYS A 114 13.23 12.73 0.39
CA CYS A 114 12.43 13.72 -0.35
C CYS A 114 13.18 15.04 -0.62
N PHE A 115 14.31 15.27 0.03
CA PHE A 115 15.20 16.41 -0.21
C PHE A 115 16.26 16.13 -1.28
N GLY A 116 16.38 14.89 -1.73
CA GLY A 116 17.31 14.45 -2.75
C GLY A 116 16.70 14.39 -4.16
N HIS A 117 17.43 13.73 -5.06
CA HIS A 117 16.95 13.47 -6.41
C HIS A 117 15.91 12.34 -6.42
N LEU A 118 14.75 12.58 -7.03
CA LEU A 118 13.66 11.60 -7.14
C LEU A 118 13.62 10.90 -8.50
N ASP A 119 14.65 11.01 -9.33
CA ASP A 119 14.66 10.45 -10.67
C ASP A 119 14.47 8.92 -10.67
N ALA A 120 15.12 8.23 -9.73
CA ALA A 120 14.94 6.79 -9.57
C ALA A 120 13.49 6.42 -9.19
N LEU A 121 12.83 7.20 -8.34
CA LEU A 121 11.43 7.01 -7.99
C LEU A 121 10.53 7.33 -9.20
N LYS A 122 10.77 8.44 -9.91
CA LYS A 122 10.04 8.80 -11.14
C LYS A 122 10.16 7.71 -12.19
N GLN A 123 11.34 7.10 -12.35
CA GLN A 123 11.57 5.99 -13.27
C GLN A 123 10.79 4.74 -12.87
N ARG A 124 10.74 4.39 -11.55
CA ARG A 124 9.97 3.25 -11.04
C ARG A 124 8.46 3.46 -11.20
N ILE A 125 7.98 4.67 -11.00
CA ILE A 125 6.58 5.06 -11.23
C ILE A 125 6.25 4.94 -12.73
N GLY A 126 7.11 5.48 -13.61
CA GLY A 126 6.88 5.45 -15.06
C GLY A 126 5.53 6.07 -15.43
N ASN A 127 4.77 5.38 -16.27
CA ASN A 127 3.43 5.78 -16.71
C ASN A 127 2.29 5.14 -15.87
N GLN A 128 2.56 4.72 -14.66
CA GLN A 128 1.62 4.01 -13.80
C GLN A 128 0.71 4.96 -13.04
N ASN A 129 -0.51 4.48 -12.72
CA ASN A 129 -1.39 5.14 -11.78
C ASN A 129 -1.01 4.68 -10.36
N VAL A 130 -0.60 5.63 -9.52
CA VAL A 130 -0.01 5.32 -8.23
C VAL A 130 -0.80 5.90 -7.07
N VAL A 131 -0.73 5.23 -5.93
CA VAL A 131 -1.19 5.73 -4.63
C VAL A 131 -0.09 5.61 -3.59
N PHE A 132 -0.10 6.51 -2.61
CA PHE A 132 0.82 6.50 -1.48
C PHE A 132 0.10 6.04 -0.22
N VAL A 133 0.62 5.00 0.41
CA VAL A 133 0.16 4.50 1.71
C VAL A 133 1.31 4.52 2.71
N GLY A 134 1.01 4.41 3.99
CA GLY A 134 2.01 4.40 5.05
C GLY A 134 1.59 5.26 6.24
N GLN A 135 2.31 5.15 7.33
CA GLN A 135 2.06 5.83 8.59
C GLN A 135 2.06 7.37 8.45
N SER A 136 1.36 8.06 9.35
CA SER A 136 1.46 9.52 9.42
C SER A 136 2.89 9.95 9.75
N GLY A 137 3.36 11.05 9.15
CA GLY A 137 4.70 11.60 9.43
C GLY A 137 5.87 10.96 8.66
N VAL A 138 5.68 9.89 7.87
CA VAL A 138 6.78 9.26 7.10
C VAL A 138 7.21 10.04 5.85
N GLY A 139 6.52 11.16 5.53
CA GLY A 139 6.90 12.04 4.43
C GLY A 139 6.12 11.83 3.12
N LYS A 140 4.97 11.15 3.12
CA LYS A 140 4.13 10.96 1.91
C LYS A 140 3.78 12.28 1.22
N SER A 141 3.28 13.26 1.97
CA SER A 141 2.92 14.57 1.41
C SER A 141 4.13 15.31 0.84
N SER A 142 5.30 15.18 1.47
CA SER A 142 6.53 15.77 0.96
C SER A 142 6.96 15.14 -0.36
N LEU A 143 6.88 13.80 -0.47
CA LEU A 143 7.16 13.08 -1.73
C LEU A 143 6.16 13.47 -2.83
N ILE A 144 4.87 13.54 -2.50
CA ILE A 144 3.82 13.97 -3.43
C ILE A 144 4.11 15.39 -3.96
N ASN A 145 4.44 16.33 -3.05
CA ASN A 145 4.76 17.71 -3.43
C ASN A 145 6.02 17.78 -4.32
N ALA A 146 7.03 16.97 -4.03
CA ALA A 146 8.26 16.93 -4.82
C ALA A 146 8.06 16.30 -6.22
N LEU A 147 7.08 15.38 -6.36
CA LEU A 147 6.70 14.80 -7.65
C LEU A 147 5.77 15.71 -8.47
N LEU A 148 5.06 16.62 -7.83
CA LEU A 148 4.04 17.50 -8.42
C LEU A 148 4.33 18.98 -8.09
N PRO A 149 5.44 19.57 -8.54
CA PRO A 149 5.86 20.92 -8.16
C PRO A 149 4.79 21.99 -8.49
N ASP A 150 4.08 21.84 -9.60
CA ASP A 150 3.02 22.78 -10.02
C ASP A 150 1.70 22.62 -9.22
N ALA A 151 1.55 21.53 -8.46
CA ALA A 151 0.35 21.24 -7.67
C ALA A 151 0.50 21.63 -6.17
N GLN A 152 1.66 22.16 -5.75
CA GLN A 152 2.00 22.42 -4.34
C GLN A 152 0.93 23.20 -3.55
N GLN A 153 0.33 24.23 -4.16
CA GLN A 153 -0.72 25.02 -3.50
C GLN A 153 -1.99 24.20 -3.19
N LYS A 154 -2.27 23.15 -3.97
CA LYS A 154 -3.47 22.34 -3.81
C LYS A 154 -3.28 21.19 -2.81
N VAL A 155 -2.06 20.70 -2.64
CA VAL A 155 -1.75 19.60 -1.70
C VAL A 155 -1.54 20.13 -0.27
N ASN A 156 -0.99 21.33 -0.10
CA ASN A 156 -0.86 21.98 1.22
C ASN A 156 -2.22 22.21 1.91
N ILE A 157 -3.26 22.55 1.15
CA ILE A 157 -4.62 22.72 1.68
C ILE A 157 -5.16 21.41 2.27
N ILE A 158 -4.69 20.24 1.78
CA ILE A 158 -5.15 18.93 2.24
C ILE A 158 -4.48 18.54 3.57
N SER A 159 -3.20 18.89 3.77
CA SER A 159 -2.45 18.57 4.99
C SER A 159 -2.82 19.48 6.17
N GLU A 160 -3.07 20.77 5.93
CA GLU A 160 -3.45 21.73 6.98
C GLU A 160 -4.86 21.49 7.51
N ASN A 161 -5.82 21.13 6.67
CA ASN A 161 -7.19 20.83 7.10
C ASN A 161 -7.29 19.55 7.96
N SER A 162 -6.34 18.61 7.84
CA SER A 162 -6.30 17.42 8.69
C SER A 162 -5.78 17.70 10.11
N LEU A 163 -4.99 18.76 10.30
CA LEU A 163 -4.47 19.19 11.61
C LEU A 163 -5.48 20.03 12.39
N LEU A 164 -6.42 20.69 11.72
CA LEU A 164 -7.38 21.62 12.35
C LEU A 164 -8.73 21.00 12.71
N GLY A 165 -8.92 19.68 12.52
CA GLY A 165 -10.15 18.98 12.92
C GLY A 165 -11.43 19.45 12.21
N GLN A 166 -11.33 20.25 11.15
CA GLN A 166 -12.47 20.72 10.37
C GLN A 166 -12.68 19.81 9.14
N HIS A 167 -13.85 19.19 9.11
CA HIS A 167 -14.49 18.45 8.02
C HIS A 167 -13.56 17.90 6.93
N THR A 168 -13.16 16.64 7.08
CA THR A 168 -12.36 15.85 6.17
C THR A 168 -12.86 15.99 4.75
N THR A 169 -12.05 16.56 3.88
CA THR A 169 -12.31 16.60 2.43
C THR A 169 -12.36 15.15 1.93
N THR A 170 -13.56 14.61 1.70
CA THR A 170 -13.80 13.23 1.25
C THR A 170 -13.52 13.04 -0.25
N THR A 171 -12.98 14.05 -0.92
CA THR A 171 -12.82 14.05 -2.37
C THR A 171 -11.48 13.44 -2.76
N THR A 172 -11.53 12.32 -3.47
CA THR A 172 -10.37 11.72 -4.14
C THR A 172 -9.96 12.60 -5.32
N ARG A 173 -8.66 12.87 -5.45
CA ARG A 173 -8.09 13.69 -6.53
C ARG A 173 -7.10 12.87 -7.36
N LEU A 174 -7.07 13.15 -8.65
CA LEU A 174 -6.11 12.59 -9.60
C LEU A 174 -5.24 13.73 -10.12
N PHE A 175 -3.92 13.54 -10.06
CA PHE A 175 -2.91 14.45 -10.58
C PHE A 175 -2.13 13.74 -11.67
N ALA A 176 -2.09 14.33 -12.87
CA ALA A 176 -1.28 13.81 -13.96
C ALA A 176 0.21 13.95 -13.62
N LEU A 177 1.00 12.93 -13.91
CA LEU A 177 2.45 12.92 -13.78
C LEU A 177 3.09 13.24 -15.14
N GLU A 178 4.27 13.85 -15.13
CA GLU A 178 5.01 14.21 -16.35
C GLU A 178 5.27 13.02 -17.29
N ASN A 179 5.41 11.82 -16.73
CA ASN A 179 5.69 10.59 -17.48
C ASN A 179 4.43 9.88 -18.03
N GLY A 180 3.26 10.51 -17.98
CA GLY A 180 2.01 9.98 -18.53
C GLY A 180 1.20 9.10 -17.56
N GLY A 181 1.69 8.85 -16.36
CA GLY A 181 0.92 8.22 -15.27
C GLY A 181 0.11 9.22 -14.46
N ALA A 182 -0.51 8.77 -13.39
CA ALA A 182 -1.25 9.64 -12.48
C ALA A 182 -1.02 9.27 -11.01
N LEU A 183 -1.00 10.27 -10.16
CA LEU A 183 -1.06 10.11 -8.72
C LEU A 183 -2.50 10.30 -8.26
N ILE A 184 -3.00 9.33 -7.50
CA ILE A 184 -4.33 9.40 -6.89
C ILE A 184 -4.16 9.62 -5.39
N ASP A 185 -4.59 10.78 -4.89
CA ASP A 185 -4.63 11.10 -3.46
C ASP A 185 -6.06 11.06 -2.94
N SER A 186 -6.27 10.24 -1.91
CA SER A 186 -7.56 10.12 -1.24
C SER A 186 -7.33 9.91 0.25
N PRO A 187 -8.04 10.64 1.10
CA PRO A 187 -8.02 10.40 2.56
C PRO A 187 -8.33 8.94 2.90
N GLY A 188 -9.23 8.31 2.13
CA GLY A 188 -9.60 6.92 2.33
C GLY A 188 -8.55 5.89 1.95
N ILE A 189 -7.60 6.23 1.09
CA ILE A 189 -6.49 5.35 0.71
C ILE A 189 -5.39 5.37 1.77
N ARG A 190 -5.25 6.45 2.53
CA ARG A 190 -4.27 6.53 3.62
C ARG A 190 -4.50 5.49 4.71
N GLU A 191 -5.74 5.04 4.85
CA GLU A 191 -6.19 4.00 5.78
C GLU A 191 -6.35 2.63 5.08
N PHE A 192 -5.74 2.45 3.89
CA PHE A 192 -5.72 1.17 3.20
C PHE A 192 -5.17 0.08 4.11
N GLY A 193 -5.89 -1.03 4.23
CA GLY A 193 -5.52 -2.09 5.16
C GLY A 193 -6.37 -3.35 4.98
N ILE A 194 -6.19 -4.30 5.88
CA ILE A 194 -6.77 -5.65 5.83
C ILE A 194 -8.10 -5.79 6.61
N TRP A 195 -8.71 -4.69 7.02
CA TRP A 195 -9.88 -4.68 7.92
C TRP A 195 -11.07 -5.55 7.47
N HIS A 196 -11.12 -5.86 6.18
CA HIS A 196 -12.21 -6.60 5.55
C HIS A 196 -11.73 -7.91 4.91
N LEU A 197 -10.47 -8.31 5.13
CA LEU A 197 -9.93 -9.54 4.56
C LEU A 197 -10.30 -10.73 5.42
N ASP A 198 -10.72 -11.80 4.76
CA ASP A 198 -10.96 -13.08 5.41
C ASP A 198 -9.64 -13.84 5.65
N GLU A 199 -9.73 -14.95 6.39
CA GLU A 199 -8.59 -15.81 6.74
C GLU A 199 -7.85 -16.31 5.49
N ALA A 200 -8.58 -16.69 4.44
CA ALA A 200 -7.99 -17.21 3.20
C ALA A 200 -7.22 -16.12 2.45
N GLN A 201 -7.77 -14.91 2.39
CA GLN A 201 -7.13 -13.75 1.79
C GLN A 201 -5.86 -13.34 2.54
N ILE A 202 -5.89 -13.33 3.89
CA ILE A 202 -4.73 -13.05 4.71
C ILE A 202 -3.63 -14.09 4.47
N LYS A 203 -3.95 -15.38 4.50
CA LYS A 203 -3.01 -16.47 4.18
C LYS A 203 -2.42 -16.31 2.80
N HIS A 204 -3.25 -16.00 1.80
CA HIS A 204 -2.80 -15.77 0.43
C HIS A 204 -1.81 -14.60 0.34
N GLY A 205 -1.96 -13.58 1.18
CA GLY A 205 -1.10 -12.39 1.21
C GLY A 205 0.33 -12.65 1.72
N PHE A 206 0.60 -13.79 2.39
CA PHE A 206 1.95 -14.18 2.79
C PHE A 206 2.54 -15.10 1.72
N VAL A 207 3.23 -14.51 0.74
CA VAL A 207 3.69 -15.18 -0.48
C VAL A 207 4.60 -16.38 -0.18
N GLU A 208 5.48 -16.26 0.81
CA GLU A 208 6.42 -17.28 1.26
C GLU A 208 5.74 -18.45 1.96
N CYS A 209 4.55 -18.24 2.52
CA CYS A 209 3.78 -19.26 3.21
C CYS A 209 2.94 -20.13 2.25
N ARG A 210 2.63 -19.61 1.06
CA ARG A 210 1.74 -20.26 0.07
C ARG A 210 2.09 -21.73 -0.22
N PRO A 211 3.37 -22.11 -0.43
CA PRO A 211 3.74 -23.49 -0.75
C PRO A 211 3.47 -24.48 0.38
N PHE A 212 3.30 -24.01 1.62
CA PHE A 212 3.19 -24.85 2.82
C PHE A 212 1.76 -25.00 3.31
N PHE A 213 0.82 -24.16 2.86
CA PHE A 213 -0.60 -24.32 3.20
C PHE A 213 -1.15 -25.64 2.64
N GLY A 214 -1.88 -26.38 3.49
CA GLY A 214 -2.43 -27.68 3.14
C GLY A 214 -1.46 -28.86 3.33
N SER A 215 -0.18 -28.60 3.64
CA SER A 215 0.84 -29.66 3.85
C SER A 215 1.00 -30.07 5.32
N CYS A 216 0.22 -29.50 6.24
CA CYS A 216 0.22 -29.87 7.64
C CYS A 216 -0.43 -31.25 7.84
N ARG A 217 0.02 -31.98 8.88
CA ARG A 217 -0.59 -33.25 9.26
C ARG A 217 -2.10 -33.15 9.52
N PHE A 218 -2.55 -32.05 10.13
CA PHE A 218 -3.96 -31.83 10.45
C PHE A 218 -4.59 -30.85 9.47
N ARG A 219 -5.74 -31.18 8.89
CA ARG A 219 -6.47 -30.34 7.93
C ARG A 219 -6.96 -29.01 8.52
N ASN A 220 -7.23 -28.98 9.83
CA ASN A 220 -7.68 -27.80 10.57
C ASN A 220 -6.54 -27.12 11.35
N CYS A 221 -5.29 -27.31 10.93
CA CYS A 221 -4.13 -26.72 11.58
C CYS A 221 -4.23 -25.18 11.59
N GLN A 222 -4.12 -24.60 12.77
CA GLN A 222 -4.09 -23.15 12.97
C GLN A 222 -2.65 -22.61 12.90
N HIS A 223 -1.66 -23.49 12.74
CA HIS A 223 -0.23 -23.20 12.62
C HIS A 223 0.41 -22.58 13.88
N ILE A 224 -0.22 -22.70 15.05
CA ILE A 224 0.22 -22.10 16.32
C ILE A 224 0.93 -23.15 17.19
N THR A 225 0.20 -24.14 17.67
CA THR A 225 0.71 -25.14 18.63
C THR A 225 0.76 -26.55 18.08
N GLU A 226 0.09 -26.81 16.96
CA GLU A 226 -0.06 -28.13 16.42
C GLU A 226 1.28 -28.79 16.08
N PRO A 227 1.46 -30.07 16.43
CA PRO A 227 2.63 -30.82 16.00
C PRO A 227 2.59 -31.08 14.48
N ASP A 228 3.76 -31.30 13.90
CA ASP A 228 3.93 -31.59 12.46
C ASP A 228 3.27 -30.52 11.58
N CYS A 229 3.37 -29.25 11.97
CA CYS A 229 2.91 -28.09 11.20
C CYS A 229 3.95 -27.72 10.13
N ALA A 230 3.56 -27.72 8.86
CA ALA A 230 4.45 -27.42 7.75
C ALA A 230 5.02 -25.99 7.77
N LEU A 231 4.24 -24.99 8.24
CA LEU A 231 4.74 -23.63 8.39
C LEU A 231 5.78 -23.50 9.47
N LYS A 232 5.55 -24.14 10.63
CA LYS A 232 6.53 -24.16 11.74
C LYS A 232 7.82 -24.87 11.34
N GLN A 233 7.72 -25.95 10.60
CA GLN A 233 8.87 -26.64 10.06
C GLN A 233 9.62 -25.76 9.04
N ALA A 234 8.91 -25.09 8.13
CA ALA A 234 9.50 -24.17 7.17
C ALA A 234 10.20 -22.97 7.87
N ALA A 235 9.63 -22.48 8.99
CA ALA A 235 10.29 -21.45 9.79
C ALA A 235 11.58 -21.99 10.47
N ALA A 236 11.53 -23.19 11.05
CA ALA A 236 12.71 -23.81 11.65
C ALA A 236 13.81 -24.13 10.61
N GLU A 237 13.46 -24.33 9.35
CA GLU A 237 14.38 -24.50 8.22
C GLU A 237 14.85 -23.18 7.59
N GLY A 238 14.40 -22.02 8.12
CA GLY A 238 14.74 -20.68 7.61
C GLY A 238 14.09 -20.30 6.26
N LYS A 239 13.09 -21.08 5.78
CA LYS A 239 12.34 -20.78 4.55
C LYS A 239 11.27 -19.71 4.74
N ILE A 240 10.83 -19.53 5.98
CA ILE A 240 9.93 -18.47 6.42
C ILE A 240 10.60 -17.81 7.61
N SER A 241 10.69 -16.48 7.66
CA SER A 241 11.23 -15.83 8.84
C SER A 241 10.24 -15.95 10.02
N GLU A 242 10.79 -16.12 11.23
CA GLU A 242 9.96 -16.20 12.45
C GLU A 242 9.10 -14.96 12.61
N ARG A 243 9.66 -13.78 12.35
CA ARG A 243 8.95 -12.50 12.37
C ARG A 243 7.72 -12.50 11.44
N ARG A 244 7.86 -13.04 10.23
CA ARG A 244 6.76 -13.11 9.26
C ARG A 244 5.70 -14.13 9.66
N LEU A 245 6.11 -15.27 10.23
CA LEU A 245 5.17 -16.25 10.78
C LEU A 245 4.38 -15.67 11.96
N GLU A 246 5.03 -14.94 12.87
CA GLU A 246 4.37 -14.21 13.95
C GLU A 246 3.39 -13.16 13.43
N SER A 247 3.77 -12.43 12.38
CA SER A 247 2.91 -11.44 11.74
C SER A 247 1.66 -12.09 11.13
N LEU A 248 1.81 -13.23 10.46
CA LEU A 248 0.67 -14.01 9.96
C LEU A 248 -0.29 -14.39 11.10
N HIS A 249 0.23 -14.94 12.20
CA HIS A 249 -0.59 -15.32 13.36
C HIS A 249 -1.34 -14.12 13.94
N ARG A 250 -0.68 -12.98 14.08
CA ARG A 250 -1.29 -11.74 14.59
C ARG A 250 -2.43 -11.29 13.68
N LEU A 251 -2.20 -11.22 12.36
CA LEU A 251 -3.23 -10.76 11.42
C LEU A 251 -4.43 -11.71 11.36
N LEU A 252 -4.20 -13.03 11.48
CA LEU A 252 -5.26 -14.02 11.56
C LEU A 252 -6.05 -13.91 12.87
N ALA A 253 -5.42 -13.58 13.99
CA ALA A 253 -6.10 -13.37 15.27
C ALA A 253 -6.98 -12.10 15.22
N GLU A 254 -6.46 -11.01 14.66
CA GLU A 254 -7.18 -9.74 14.49
C GLU A 254 -8.43 -9.92 13.60
N SER A 255 -8.35 -10.71 12.53
CA SER A 255 -9.49 -10.93 11.62
C SER A 255 -10.65 -11.70 12.26
N LYS A 256 -10.37 -12.48 13.31
CA LYS A 256 -11.41 -13.22 14.07
C LYS A 256 -12.10 -12.36 15.13
N SER A 257 -11.52 -11.20 15.45
CA SER A 257 -12.00 -10.31 16.52
C SER A 257 -12.88 -9.16 15.99
N ASN A 258 -12.96 -9.01 14.67
CA ASN A 258 -13.79 -8.05 13.95
C ASN A 258 -15.01 -8.74 13.34
#